data_92709506194dc18dbe5c54dd03846ab7
#
_entry.id   92709506194dc18dbe5c54dd03846ab7
#
_cell.length_a   1.000
_cell.length_b   1.000
_cell.length_c   1.000
_cell.angle_alpha   90.00
_cell.angle_beta   90.00
_cell.angle_gamma   90.00
#
_symmetry.space_group_name_H-M   'P 1'
#
loop_
_entity.id
_entity.type
_entity.pdbx_description
1 polymer ?
#
loop_
_entity_poly.entity_id
_entity_poly.type
_entity_poly.pdbx_seq_one_letter_code
_entity_poly.pdbx_strand_id
1 'polypeptide(L)'
;EKYPRTLTTDLEKLQAAGVSAVFVPTKQQMYPDGFSTSVDPPHVADTLEGICRPGHFRGVATVVLKLLNALPVSHAYFGKKDYQQWRVIEAMARDLNLGTKIVGCETIREPDGLALSSRNRYLNDADRDRALLLSKTLRQIETAYQSGETRTDILQASMRQMLVGEPPVESDTVIKDAASQGRLDTLEYATIVSAEDLTPLAAIDRPAVALIAGVIGTTRLIDNRELLQI
;
A
#
# COMPACT_ATOMS: atom_id res chain seq x y z
N GLU A 1 -15.58 -2.24 -8.68
CA GLU A 1 -14.80 -3.48 -8.68
C GLU A 1 -15.33 -4.42 -7.60
N LYS A 2 -15.80 -5.61 -7.97
CA LYS A 2 -16.27 -6.59 -6.97
C LYS A 2 -15.04 -7.28 -6.39
N TYR A 3 -14.67 -6.93 -5.17
CA TYR A 3 -13.67 -7.69 -4.40
C TYR A 3 -14.12 -9.16 -4.31
N PRO A 4 -13.28 -10.13 -4.69
CA PRO A 4 -13.65 -11.54 -4.67
C PRO A 4 -13.90 -11.99 -3.23
N ARG A 5 -15.07 -12.62 -3.01
CA ARG A 5 -15.42 -13.19 -1.71
C ARG A 5 -15.16 -14.69 -1.76
N THR A 6 -14.15 -15.13 -1.04
CA THR A 6 -13.63 -16.51 -1.03
C THR A 6 -13.65 -17.10 0.38
N LEU A 7 -14.74 -16.85 1.14
CA LEU A 7 -14.81 -17.20 2.57
C LEU A 7 -14.45 -18.66 2.85
N THR A 8 -14.94 -19.61 2.07
CA THR A 8 -14.66 -21.03 2.27
C THR A 8 -13.17 -21.33 2.17
N THR A 9 -12.53 -20.88 1.08
CA THR A 9 -11.08 -21.08 0.86
C THR A 9 -10.25 -20.33 1.91
N ASP A 10 -10.71 -19.17 2.35
CA ASP A 10 -10.02 -18.40 3.39
C ASP A 10 -10.10 -19.12 4.75
N LEU A 11 -11.24 -19.70 5.10
CA LEU A 11 -11.42 -20.51 6.31
C LEU A 11 -10.53 -21.76 6.30
N GLU A 12 -10.42 -22.46 5.17
CA GLU A 12 -9.52 -23.62 5.00
C GLU A 12 -8.06 -23.24 5.26
N LYS A 13 -7.60 -22.12 4.69
CA LYS A 13 -6.24 -21.60 4.90
C LYS A 13 -5.99 -21.21 6.36
N LEU A 14 -6.94 -20.53 6.98
CA LEU A 14 -6.85 -20.12 8.38
C LEU A 14 -6.81 -21.35 9.31
N GLN A 15 -7.63 -22.37 9.04
CA GLN A 15 -7.59 -23.64 9.78
C GLN A 15 -6.23 -24.33 9.63
N ALA A 16 -5.70 -24.42 8.40
CA ALA A 16 -4.38 -25.02 8.15
C ALA A 16 -3.24 -24.22 8.84
N ALA A 17 -3.41 -22.91 9.01
CA ALA A 17 -2.49 -22.04 9.76
C ALA A 17 -2.66 -22.10 11.29
N GLY A 18 -3.58 -22.90 11.81
CA GLY A 18 -3.81 -23.07 13.26
C GLY A 18 -4.57 -21.91 13.91
N VAL A 19 -5.33 -21.14 13.14
CA VAL A 19 -6.15 -20.03 13.67
C VAL A 19 -7.28 -20.61 14.53
N SER A 20 -7.39 -20.16 15.78
CA SER A 20 -8.34 -20.69 16.77
C SER A 20 -9.77 -20.21 16.58
N ALA A 21 -9.96 -18.97 16.05
CA ALA A 21 -11.27 -18.37 15.85
C ALA A 21 -11.27 -17.41 14.68
N VAL A 22 -12.39 -17.29 13.98
CA VAL A 22 -12.57 -16.35 12.88
C VAL A 22 -13.81 -15.49 13.17
N PHE A 23 -13.63 -14.19 13.25
CA PHE A 23 -14.71 -13.22 13.41
C PHE A 23 -15.20 -12.76 12.04
N VAL A 24 -16.43 -13.10 11.68
CA VAL A 24 -17.02 -12.82 10.36
C VAL A 24 -18.31 -12.04 10.53
N PRO A 25 -18.24 -10.74 10.88
CA PRO A 25 -19.45 -9.93 11.04
C PRO A 25 -20.10 -9.64 9.69
N THR A 26 -21.41 -9.57 9.67
CA THR A 26 -22.14 -9.07 8.50
C THR A 26 -22.02 -7.55 8.38
N LYS A 27 -22.30 -7.03 7.17
CA LYS A 27 -22.32 -5.57 6.95
C LYS A 27 -23.31 -4.88 7.89
N GLN A 28 -24.49 -5.49 8.13
CA GLN A 28 -25.51 -4.93 9.00
C GLN A 28 -25.07 -4.90 10.47
N GLN A 29 -24.31 -5.90 10.93
CA GLN A 29 -23.74 -5.90 12.29
C GLN A 29 -22.67 -4.81 12.45
N MET A 30 -21.87 -4.59 11.43
CA MET A 30 -20.86 -3.52 11.46
C MET A 30 -21.46 -2.12 11.28
N TYR A 31 -22.50 -1.99 10.45
CA TYR A 31 -23.16 -0.73 10.11
C TYR A 31 -24.67 -0.91 10.19
N PRO A 32 -25.25 -0.89 11.40
CA PRO A 32 -26.71 -0.98 11.59
C PRO A 32 -27.42 0.26 11.04
N ASP A 33 -28.72 0.17 10.87
CA ASP A 33 -29.54 1.29 10.45
C ASP A 33 -29.37 2.48 11.40
N GLY A 34 -29.22 3.68 10.86
CA GLY A 34 -28.95 4.89 11.63
C GLY A 34 -27.47 5.10 11.99
N PHE A 35 -26.55 4.21 11.58
CA PHE A 35 -25.13 4.42 11.78
C PHE A 35 -24.63 5.67 11.03
N SER A 36 -24.05 6.63 11.77
CA SER A 36 -23.62 7.92 11.22
C SER A 36 -22.23 8.36 11.68
N THR A 37 -21.63 7.65 12.66
CA THR A 37 -20.34 7.99 13.22
C THR A 37 -19.18 7.57 12.30
N SER A 38 -18.19 8.42 12.12
CA SER A 38 -16.95 8.09 11.39
C SER A 38 -15.74 8.61 12.14
N VAL A 39 -14.59 8.04 11.85
CA VAL A 39 -13.29 8.49 12.34
C VAL A 39 -12.61 9.29 11.25
N ASP A 40 -12.26 10.54 11.53
CA ASP A 40 -11.39 11.32 10.65
C ASP A 40 -9.96 10.76 10.76
N PRO A 41 -9.34 10.37 9.64
CA PRO A 41 -8.02 9.77 9.69
C PRO A 41 -6.95 10.81 10.07
N PRO A 42 -5.81 10.36 10.65
CA PRO A 42 -4.67 11.24 10.94
C PRO A 42 -4.04 11.78 9.65
N HIS A 43 -3.25 12.88 9.76
CA HIS A 43 -2.64 13.58 8.61
C HIS A 43 -1.81 12.71 7.66
N VAL A 44 -1.28 11.59 8.12
CA VAL A 44 -0.61 10.61 7.25
C VAL A 44 -1.51 10.07 6.14
N ALA A 45 -2.82 10.28 6.22
CA ALA A 45 -3.83 9.94 5.21
C ALA A 45 -4.04 11.00 4.12
N ASP A 46 -3.47 12.21 4.26
CA ASP A 46 -3.82 13.35 3.40
C ASP A 46 -3.12 13.33 2.03
N THR A 47 -2.12 12.46 1.86
CA THR A 47 -1.31 12.33 0.64
C THR A 47 -1.53 11.01 -0.07
N LEU A 48 -0.90 10.80 -1.23
CA LEU A 48 -0.81 9.50 -1.92
C LEU A 48 -2.18 8.83 -2.13
N GLU A 49 -2.43 7.68 -1.49
CA GLU A 49 -3.72 6.97 -1.56
C GLU A 49 -4.90 7.83 -1.09
N GLY A 50 -4.68 8.75 -0.15
CA GLY A 50 -5.71 9.67 0.32
C GLY A 50 -6.18 10.63 -0.77
N ILE A 51 -5.26 11.12 -1.62
CA ILE A 51 -5.57 11.93 -2.79
C ILE A 51 -6.19 11.07 -3.90
N CYS A 52 -5.57 9.93 -4.22
CA CYS A 52 -6.05 9.04 -5.29
C CYS A 52 -7.42 8.41 -4.99
N ARG A 53 -7.76 8.27 -3.71
CA ARG A 53 -8.97 7.58 -3.23
C ARG A 53 -9.69 8.39 -2.14
N PRO A 54 -10.34 9.51 -2.45
CA PRO A 54 -11.01 10.36 -1.47
C PRO A 54 -11.97 9.59 -0.57
N GLY A 55 -11.89 9.80 0.75
CA GLY A 55 -12.72 9.12 1.76
C GLY A 55 -12.32 7.68 2.11
N HIS A 56 -11.35 7.09 1.40
CA HIS A 56 -10.91 5.72 1.66
C HIS A 56 -10.43 5.51 3.09
N PHE A 57 -9.53 6.35 3.56
CA PHE A 57 -8.95 6.19 4.90
C PHE A 57 -9.92 6.52 6.03
N ARG A 58 -10.93 7.36 5.80
CA ARG A 58 -12.04 7.53 6.74
C ARG A 58 -12.80 6.20 6.93
N GLY A 59 -13.05 5.49 5.84
CA GLY A 59 -13.66 4.16 5.87
C GLY A 59 -12.77 3.14 6.59
N VAL A 60 -11.47 3.10 6.27
CA VAL A 60 -10.50 2.21 6.91
C VAL A 60 -10.39 2.48 8.40
N ALA A 61 -10.16 3.72 8.82
CA ALA A 61 -10.04 4.09 10.23
C ALA A 61 -11.30 3.69 11.01
N THR A 62 -12.47 3.99 10.45
CA THR A 62 -13.76 3.66 11.08
C THR A 62 -13.94 2.16 11.25
N VAL A 63 -13.75 1.35 10.20
CA VAL A 63 -13.96 -0.10 10.29
C VAL A 63 -12.94 -0.77 11.18
N VAL A 64 -11.66 -0.36 11.11
CA VAL A 64 -10.60 -0.97 11.93
C VAL A 64 -10.80 -0.62 13.41
N LEU A 65 -11.15 0.63 13.74
CA LEU A 65 -11.49 0.99 15.12
C LEU A 65 -12.65 0.14 15.66
N LYS A 66 -13.70 -0.06 14.86
CA LYS A 66 -14.83 -0.93 15.26
C LYS A 66 -14.39 -2.37 15.48
N LEU A 67 -13.51 -2.91 14.64
CA LEU A 67 -12.96 -4.28 14.81
C LEU A 67 -12.11 -4.40 16.08
N LEU A 68 -11.23 -3.44 16.34
CA LEU A 68 -10.37 -3.44 17.54
C LEU A 68 -11.18 -3.28 18.84
N ASN A 69 -12.28 -2.52 18.79
CA ASN A 69 -13.21 -2.42 19.95
C ASN A 69 -14.07 -3.67 20.13
N ALA A 70 -14.45 -4.35 19.05
CA ALA A 70 -15.22 -5.60 19.13
C ALA A 70 -14.36 -6.78 19.61
N LEU A 71 -13.08 -6.77 19.29
CA LEU A 71 -12.11 -7.79 19.64
C LEU A 71 -10.92 -7.13 20.35
N PRO A 72 -10.93 -7.02 21.69
CA PRO A 72 -9.84 -6.41 22.45
C PRO A 72 -8.62 -7.34 22.45
N VAL A 73 -7.77 -7.20 21.43
CA VAL A 73 -6.55 -7.99 21.23
C VAL A 73 -5.32 -7.19 21.67
N SER A 74 -4.27 -7.89 22.14
CA SER A 74 -3.00 -7.24 22.48
C SER A 74 -2.20 -6.82 21.24
N HIS A 75 -2.33 -7.54 20.13
CA HIS A 75 -1.63 -7.28 18.88
C HIS A 75 -2.57 -7.42 17.69
N ALA A 76 -2.44 -6.53 16.72
CA ALA A 76 -3.13 -6.62 15.42
C ALA A 76 -2.10 -6.48 14.30
N TYR A 77 -2.13 -7.40 13.33
CA TYR A 77 -1.13 -7.53 12.28
C TYR A 77 -1.65 -7.02 10.95
N PHE A 78 -0.88 -6.15 10.29
CA PHE A 78 -1.22 -5.55 9.01
C PHE A 78 -0.07 -5.71 8.01
N GLY A 79 -0.38 -6.08 6.78
CA GLY A 79 0.64 -6.21 5.73
C GLY A 79 1.16 -4.84 5.30
N LYS A 80 2.49 -4.66 5.30
CA LYS A 80 3.16 -3.44 4.83
C LYS A 80 2.99 -3.20 3.32
N LYS A 81 2.45 -4.16 2.56
CA LYS A 81 2.10 -3.93 1.16
C LYS A 81 1.17 -2.71 1.01
N ASP A 82 0.20 -2.55 1.87
CA ASP A 82 -0.67 -1.38 1.97
C ASP A 82 -0.07 -0.39 3.00
N TYR A 83 1.14 0.12 2.69
CA TYR A 83 2.02 0.82 3.63
C TYR A 83 1.36 2.00 4.31
N GLN A 84 0.77 2.91 3.53
CA GLN A 84 0.08 4.08 4.09
C GLN A 84 -1.12 3.67 4.95
N GLN A 85 -1.85 2.62 4.58
CA GLN A 85 -2.95 2.10 5.41
C GLN A 85 -2.44 1.62 6.77
N TRP A 86 -1.33 0.88 6.80
CA TRP A 86 -0.71 0.46 8.05
C TRP A 86 -0.31 1.66 8.91
N ARG A 87 0.33 2.70 8.33
CA ARG A 87 0.70 3.93 9.05
C ARG A 87 -0.50 4.70 9.58
N VAL A 88 -1.58 4.79 8.80
CA VAL A 88 -2.86 5.41 9.23
C VAL A 88 -3.44 4.68 10.44
N ILE A 89 -3.48 3.34 10.40
CA ILE A 89 -4.02 2.53 11.49
C ILE A 89 -3.15 2.66 12.74
N GLU A 90 -1.84 2.66 12.60
CA GLU A 90 -0.89 2.80 13.70
C GLU A 90 -1.02 4.17 14.37
N ALA A 91 -1.07 5.25 13.58
CA ALA A 91 -1.29 6.61 14.09
C ALA A 91 -2.66 6.73 14.78
N MET A 92 -3.73 6.23 14.18
CA MET A 92 -5.06 6.20 14.79
C MET A 92 -5.05 5.46 16.14
N ALA A 93 -4.41 4.30 16.22
CA ALA A 93 -4.37 3.51 17.45
C ALA A 93 -3.61 4.26 18.56
N ARG A 94 -2.50 4.92 18.23
CA ARG A 94 -1.73 5.75 19.14
C ARG A 94 -2.55 6.96 19.62
N ASP A 95 -3.12 7.72 18.69
CA ASP A 95 -3.81 8.99 18.98
C ASP A 95 -5.10 8.78 19.78
N LEU A 96 -5.76 7.62 19.60
CA LEU A 96 -6.95 7.23 20.35
C LEU A 96 -6.66 6.37 21.59
N ASN A 97 -5.36 6.21 21.95
CA ASN A 97 -4.93 5.46 23.14
C ASN A 97 -5.46 4.01 23.17
N LEU A 98 -5.52 3.33 22.03
CA LEU A 98 -5.92 1.93 21.99
C LEU A 98 -4.85 1.05 22.63
N GLY A 99 -5.27 0.07 23.45
CA GLY A 99 -4.35 -0.86 24.08
C GLY A 99 -3.74 -1.91 23.14
N THR A 100 -4.15 -1.92 21.87
CA THR A 100 -3.69 -2.86 20.84
C THR A 100 -2.41 -2.36 20.18
N LYS A 101 -1.36 -3.17 20.19
CA LYS A 101 -0.13 -2.89 19.44
C LYS A 101 -0.36 -3.22 17.95
N ILE A 102 -0.15 -2.25 17.07
CA ILE A 102 -0.22 -2.43 15.62
C ILE A 102 1.13 -2.92 15.10
N VAL A 103 1.15 -4.06 14.40
CA VAL A 103 2.37 -4.71 13.90
C VAL A 103 2.33 -4.77 12.38
N GLY A 104 3.33 -4.16 11.73
CA GLY A 104 3.53 -4.26 10.28
C GLY A 104 4.22 -5.57 9.90
N CYS A 105 3.61 -6.36 9.01
CA CYS A 105 4.18 -7.57 8.46
C CYS A 105 4.79 -7.30 7.08
N GLU A 106 5.94 -7.88 6.81
CA GLU A 106 6.64 -7.72 5.53
C GLU A 106 5.78 -8.17 4.34
N THR A 107 5.97 -7.50 3.21
CA THR A 107 5.26 -7.82 1.97
C THR A 107 5.67 -9.19 1.46
N ILE A 108 4.72 -10.12 1.42
CA ILE A 108 4.91 -11.43 0.78
C ILE A 108 4.92 -11.23 -0.73
N ARG A 109 5.85 -11.91 -1.41
CA ARG A 109 5.99 -11.85 -2.87
C ARG A 109 5.83 -13.22 -3.50
N GLU A 110 5.29 -13.23 -4.71
CA GLU A 110 5.27 -14.41 -5.55
C GLU A 110 6.71 -14.74 -6.03
N PRO A 111 6.97 -15.97 -6.55
CA PRO A 111 8.33 -16.38 -6.93
C PRO A 111 9.02 -15.46 -7.94
N ASP A 112 8.26 -14.78 -8.80
CA ASP A 112 8.75 -13.81 -9.78
C ASP A 112 9.03 -12.42 -9.18
N GLY A 113 8.68 -12.20 -7.89
CA GLY A 113 8.90 -10.97 -7.15
C GLY A 113 7.71 -10.02 -7.11
N LEU A 114 6.59 -10.35 -7.78
CA LEU A 114 5.36 -9.56 -7.70
C LEU A 114 4.80 -9.60 -6.27
N ALA A 115 4.41 -8.43 -5.71
CA ALA A 115 3.77 -8.39 -4.41
C ALA A 115 2.45 -9.19 -4.43
N LEU A 116 2.27 -10.11 -3.47
CA LEU A 116 1.10 -10.96 -3.41
C LEU A 116 -0.18 -10.14 -3.24
N SER A 117 -1.11 -10.31 -4.17
CA SER A 117 -2.39 -9.59 -4.17
C SER A 117 -3.49 -10.42 -4.82
N SER A 118 -4.71 -10.34 -4.28
CA SER A 118 -5.89 -10.92 -4.94
C SER A 118 -6.17 -10.32 -6.33
N ARG A 119 -5.65 -9.11 -6.60
CA ARG A 119 -5.77 -8.45 -7.90
C ARG A 119 -4.87 -9.05 -8.98
N ASN A 120 -3.82 -9.78 -8.62
CA ASN A 120 -2.92 -10.42 -9.58
C ASN A 120 -3.65 -11.41 -10.50
N ARG A 121 -4.76 -11.98 -10.03
CA ARG A 121 -5.62 -12.88 -10.84
C ARG A 121 -6.27 -12.21 -12.07
N TYR A 122 -6.32 -10.89 -12.10
CA TYR A 122 -6.91 -10.14 -13.23
C TYR A 122 -5.87 -9.79 -14.30
N LEU A 123 -4.59 -10.06 -14.04
CA LEU A 123 -3.51 -9.85 -14.99
C LEU A 123 -3.44 -11.04 -15.95
N ASN A 124 -3.44 -10.76 -17.25
CA ASN A 124 -3.00 -11.73 -18.25
C ASN A 124 -1.46 -11.83 -18.24
N ASP A 125 -0.88 -12.75 -18.99
CA ASP A 125 0.58 -12.98 -18.99
C ASP A 125 1.37 -11.71 -19.37
N ALA A 126 0.93 -10.99 -20.41
CA ALA A 126 1.59 -9.75 -20.85
C ALA A 126 1.48 -8.63 -19.80
N ASP A 127 0.32 -8.46 -19.16
CA ASP A 127 0.12 -7.50 -18.09
C ASP A 127 0.88 -7.90 -16.82
N ARG A 128 1.04 -9.20 -16.57
CA ARG A 128 1.83 -9.70 -15.46
C ARG A 128 3.32 -9.37 -15.64
N ASP A 129 3.88 -9.54 -16.82
CA ASP A 129 5.26 -9.15 -17.14
C ASP A 129 5.49 -7.65 -16.92
N ARG A 130 4.51 -6.82 -17.28
CA ARG A 130 4.53 -5.37 -17.04
C ARG A 130 4.43 -5.05 -15.54
N ALA A 131 3.62 -5.78 -14.77
CA ALA A 131 3.45 -5.59 -13.34
C ALA A 131 4.75 -5.84 -12.55
N LEU A 132 5.63 -6.70 -13.04
CA LEU A 132 6.96 -6.92 -12.46
C LEU A 132 7.85 -5.67 -12.48
N LEU A 133 7.54 -4.66 -13.30
CA LEU A 133 8.28 -3.40 -13.27
C LEU A 133 8.22 -2.71 -11.91
N LEU A 134 7.10 -2.82 -11.15
CA LEU A 134 7.00 -2.21 -9.84
C LEU A 134 8.11 -2.75 -8.92
N SER A 135 8.17 -4.07 -8.76
CA SER A 135 9.16 -4.70 -7.89
C SER A 135 10.60 -4.56 -8.40
N LYS A 136 10.80 -4.56 -9.74
CA LYS A 136 12.12 -4.34 -10.35
C LYS A 136 12.60 -2.91 -10.09
N THR A 137 11.75 -1.91 -10.29
CA THR A 137 12.05 -0.51 -10.00
C THR A 137 12.43 -0.32 -8.54
N LEU A 138 11.63 -0.83 -7.62
CA LEU A 138 11.92 -0.71 -6.18
C LEU A 138 13.25 -1.35 -5.78
N ARG A 139 13.61 -2.50 -6.34
CA ARG A 139 14.91 -3.13 -6.11
C ARG A 139 16.07 -2.28 -6.66
N GLN A 140 15.90 -1.68 -7.83
CA GLN A 140 16.92 -0.81 -8.39
C GLN A 140 17.13 0.44 -7.55
N ILE A 141 16.06 1.04 -7.03
CA ILE A 141 16.15 2.18 -6.12
C ILE A 141 16.85 1.80 -4.82
N GLU A 142 16.51 0.66 -4.23
CA GLU A 142 17.22 0.16 -3.05
C GLU A 142 18.72 -0.03 -3.32
N THR A 143 19.09 -0.62 -4.47
CA THR A 143 20.49 -0.82 -4.87
C THR A 143 21.22 0.53 -5.06
N ALA A 144 20.58 1.52 -5.70
CA ALA A 144 21.14 2.85 -5.87
C ALA A 144 21.37 3.54 -4.51
N TYR A 145 20.39 3.45 -3.61
CA TYR A 145 20.52 3.95 -2.25
C TYR A 145 21.66 3.28 -1.49
N GLN A 146 21.76 1.95 -1.55
CA GLN A 146 22.85 1.19 -0.91
C GLN A 146 24.22 1.53 -1.50
N SER A 147 24.26 1.99 -2.75
CA SER A 147 25.48 2.47 -3.42
C SER A 147 25.82 3.93 -3.12
N GLY A 148 25.05 4.60 -2.24
CA GLY A 148 25.31 5.94 -1.74
C GLY A 148 24.48 7.07 -2.36
N GLU A 149 23.54 6.79 -3.29
CA GLU A 149 22.63 7.83 -3.77
C GLU A 149 21.53 8.10 -2.74
N THR A 150 21.53 9.27 -2.16
CA THR A 150 20.54 9.68 -1.13
C THR A 150 19.56 10.74 -1.63
N ARG A 151 19.80 11.36 -2.78
CA ARG A 151 18.96 12.42 -3.33
C ARG A 151 17.66 11.85 -3.87
N THR A 152 16.54 12.26 -3.28
CA THR A 152 15.24 11.70 -3.64
C THR A 152 14.77 12.15 -5.01
N ASP A 153 15.13 13.34 -5.48
CA ASP A 153 14.82 13.83 -6.83
C ASP A 153 15.42 12.93 -7.91
N ILE A 154 16.69 12.52 -7.75
CA ILE A 154 17.39 11.61 -8.68
C ILE A 154 16.73 10.22 -8.67
N LEU A 155 16.49 9.68 -7.47
CA LEU A 155 15.90 8.36 -7.32
C LEU A 155 14.46 8.32 -7.88
N GLN A 156 13.65 9.32 -7.61
CA GLN A 156 12.28 9.44 -8.13
C GLN A 156 12.25 9.63 -9.66
N ALA A 157 13.20 10.39 -10.22
CA ALA A 157 13.38 10.51 -11.66
C ALA A 157 13.68 9.15 -12.30
N SER A 158 14.57 8.36 -11.69
CA SER A 158 14.86 6.99 -12.11
C SER A 158 13.62 6.09 -12.05
N MET A 159 12.81 6.17 -10.98
CA MET A 159 11.54 5.43 -10.88
C MET A 159 10.63 5.76 -12.05
N ARG A 160 10.39 7.03 -12.34
CA ARG A 160 9.50 7.48 -13.44
C ARG A 160 10.02 7.02 -14.79
N GLN A 161 11.32 7.15 -15.05
CA GLN A 161 11.97 6.68 -16.29
C GLN A 161 11.73 5.18 -16.52
N MET A 162 11.83 4.36 -15.48
CA MET A 162 11.59 2.92 -15.59
C MET A 162 10.12 2.59 -15.82
N LEU A 163 9.23 3.24 -15.08
CA LEU A 163 7.80 2.90 -15.04
C LEU A 163 7.04 3.41 -16.27
N VAL A 164 7.37 4.60 -16.77
CA VAL A 164 6.64 5.26 -17.87
C VAL A 164 7.53 5.82 -18.98
N GLY A 165 8.84 5.86 -18.80
CA GLY A 165 9.79 6.26 -19.85
C GLY A 165 9.92 7.76 -20.08
N GLU A 166 9.51 8.56 -19.13
CA GLU A 166 9.62 10.01 -19.22
C GLU A 166 10.65 10.58 -18.25
N PRO A 167 11.40 11.62 -18.65
CA PRO A 167 12.22 12.39 -17.72
C PRO A 167 11.33 13.12 -16.70
N PRO A 168 11.87 13.58 -15.57
CA PRO A 168 11.11 14.24 -14.53
C PRO A 168 10.45 15.51 -15.07
N VAL A 169 9.12 15.62 -14.92
CA VAL A 169 8.35 16.85 -15.15
C VAL A 169 8.03 17.44 -13.78
N GLU A 170 8.11 18.77 -13.66
CA GLU A 170 7.93 19.53 -12.41
C GLU A 170 6.50 19.56 -11.85
N SER A 171 5.65 18.56 -12.11
CA SER A 171 4.30 18.56 -11.56
C SER A 171 3.78 17.14 -11.30
N ASP A 172 2.89 17.02 -10.29
CA ASP A 172 2.15 15.81 -9.89
C ASP A 172 1.13 15.33 -10.96
N THR A 173 1.51 15.43 -12.23
CA THR A 173 0.61 15.11 -13.33
C THR A 173 0.52 13.61 -13.53
N VAL A 174 -0.70 13.09 -13.50
CA VAL A 174 -1.01 11.70 -13.88
C VAL A 174 -0.64 11.51 -15.35
N ILE A 175 0.36 10.66 -15.62
CA ILE A 175 0.81 10.36 -16.97
C ILE A 175 -0.08 9.25 -17.55
N LYS A 176 -0.76 9.55 -18.65
CA LYS A 176 -1.58 8.60 -19.40
C LYS A 176 -0.89 8.31 -20.74
N ASP A 177 -1.04 7.07 -21.25
CA ASP A 177 -0.58 6.60 -22.57
C ASP A 177 0.87 6.08 -22.69
N ALA A 178 1.42 5.46 -21.63
CA ALA A 178 2.72 4.78 -21.69
C ALA A 178 2.68 3.32 -22.22
N ALA A 179 1.54 2.83 -22.66
CA ALA A 179 1.28 1.42 -22.99
C ALA A 179 2.14 0.82 -24.12
N SER A 180 2.81 1.64 -24.95
CA SER A 180 3.48 1.17 -26.17
C SER A 180 4.83 0.49 -25.98
N GLN A 181 5.36 0.36 -24.75
CA GLN A 181 6.72 -0.15 -24.52
C GLN A 181 6.86 -1.10 -23.29
N GLY A 182 5.84 -1.86 -22.96
CA GLY A 182 5.91 -2.78 -21.83
C GLY A 182 5.89 -2.08 -20.45
N ARG A 183 5.41 -0.83 -20.38
CA ARG A 183 5.36 0.05 -19.20
C ARG A 183 3.96 0.12 -18.59
N LEU A 184 3.79 0.90 -17.52
CA LEU A 184 2.47 1.16 -16.92
C LEU A 184 1.61 2.00 -17.88
N ASP A 185 0.30 1.74 -17.91
CA ASP A 185 -0.65 2.56 -18.67
C ASP A 185 -0.90 3.90 -17.98
N THR A 186 -0.88 3.91 -16.66
CA THR A 186 -0.99 5.11 -15.84
C THR A 186 -0.07 5.00 -14.62
N LEU A 187 0.70 6.03 -14.36
CA LEU A 187 1.43 6.21 -13.11
C LEU A 187 0.68 7.24 -12.26
N GLU A 188 0.21 6.83 -11.09
CA GLU A 188 -0.45 7.75 -10.16
C GLU A 188 0.58 8.44 -9.27
N TYR A 189 1.52 7.66 -8.71
CA TYR A 189 2.69 8.20 -8.03
C TYR A 189 3.86 7.20 -8.06
N ALA A 190 5.07 7.74 -8.02
CA ALA A 190 6.32 7.07 -7.73
C ALA A 190 7.16 8.03 -6.89
N THR A 191 7.28 7.76 -5.60
CA THR A 191 7.85 8.72 -4.65
C THR A 191 8.64 8.05 -3.54
N ILE A 192 9.51 8.83 -2.90
CA ILE A 192 10.27 8.45 -1.71
C ILE A 192 9.94 9.46 -0.61
N VAL A 193 9.48 8.94 0.52
CA VAL A 193 9.00 9.73 1.66
C VAL A 193 9.55 9.16 2.96
N SER A 194 9.43 9.92 4.05
CA SER A 194 9.71 9.42 5.40
C SER A 194 8.87 8.16 5.69
N ALA A 195 9.51 7.13 6.22
CA ALA A 195 8.84 5.88 6.56
C ALA A 195 7.86 6.04 7.74
N GLU A 196 8.02 7.08 8.55
CA GLU A 196 7.21 7.31 9.74
C GLU A 196 5.91 8.06 9.44
N ASP A 197 5.99 9.21 8.80
CA ASP A 197 4.88 10.16 8.63
C ASP A 197 4.52 10.45 7.17
N LEU A 198 5.21 9.80 6.22
CA LEU A 198 5.05 9.94 4.78
C LEU A 198 5.27 11.39 4.27
N THR A 199 6.01 12.20 5.01
CA THR A 199 6.41 13.53 4.56
C THR A 199 7.47 13.45 3.46
N PRO A 200 7.45 14.34 2.46
CA PRO A 200 8.48 14.40 1.43
C PRO A 200 9.89 14.61 2.02
N LEU A 201 10.88 13.97 1.39
CA LEU A 201 12.29 14.10 1.74
C LEU A 201 13.06 14.69 0.54
N ALA A 202 13.98 15.64 0.80
CA ALA A 202 14.93 16.09 -0.22
C ALA A 202 16.10 15.11 -0.37
N ALA A 203 16.49 14.46 0.72
CA ALA A 203 17.49 13.40 0.77
C ALA A 203 17.09 12.35 1.81
N ILE A 204 17.57 11.12 1.65
CA ILE A 204 17.33 10.03 2.59
C ILE A 204 18.35 10.16 3.73
N ASP A 205 17.98 10.92 4.75
CA ASP A 205 18.74 11.16 5.98
C ASP A 205 18.17 10.44 7.22
N ARG A 206 17.04 9.75 7.04
CA ARG A 206 16.32 8.96 8.03
C ARG A 206 15.58 7.80 7.35
N PRO A 207 15.03 6.83 8.10
CA PRO A 207 14.24 5.75 7.50
C PRO A 207 13.21 6.29 6.51
N ALA A 208 13.26 5.78 5.28
CA ALA A 208 12.42 6.20 4.18
C ALA A 208 11.72 5.00 3.53
N VAL A 209 10.72 5.26 2.73
CA VAL A 209 10.02 4.25 1.93
C VAL A 209 9.81 4.75 0.51
N ALA A 210 10.14 3.93 -0.46
CA ALA A 210 9.80 4.12 -1.86
C ALA A 210 8.43 3.49 -2.12
N LEU A 211 7.51 4.25 -2.71
CA LEU A 211 6.12 3.87 -2.95
C LEU A 211 5.75 4.08 -4.41
N ILE A 212 5.03 3.12 -4.98
CA ILE A 212 4.54 3.17 -6.37
C ILE A 212 3.05 2.82 -6.38
N ALA A 213 2.26 3.59 -7.14
CA ALA A 213 0.93 3.21 -7.56
C ALA A 213 0.74 3.48 -9.04
N GLY A 214 0.12 2.53 -9.74
CA GLY A 214 -0.16 2.68 -11.16
C GLY A 214 -1.16 1.66 -11.66
N VAL A 215 -1.54 1.78 -12.93
CA VAL A 215 -2.54 0.95 -13.58
C VAL A 215 -1.93 0.22 -14.77
N ILE A 216 -2.28 -1.05 -14.92
CA ILE A 216 -1.98 -1.91 -16.07
C ILE A 216 -3.28 -2.54 -16.53
N GLY A 217 -3.67 -2.30 -17.77
CA GLY A 217 -5.00 -2.67 -18.27
C GLY A 217 -6.08 -2.02 -17.40
N THR A 218 -6.87 -2.84 -16.74
CA THR A 218 -7.90 -2.38 -15.79
C THR A 218 -7.48 -2.57 -14.32
N THR A 219 -6.25 -3.05 -14.07
CA THR A 219 -5.80 -3.44 -12.74
C THR A 219 -4.91 -2.37 -12.13
N ARG A 220 -5.38 -1.77 -11.05
CA ARG A 220 -4.58 -0.88 -10.23
C ARG A 220 -3.70 -1.69 -9.28
N LEU A 221 -2.42 -1.41 -9.30
CA LEU A 221 -1.39 -2.07 -8.49
C LEU A 221 -0.65 -1.06 -7.63
N ILE A 222 -0.24 -1.50 -6.45
CA ILE A 222 0.65 -0.76 -5.55
C ILE A 222 1.78 -1.67 -5.11
N ASP A 223 2.94 -1.10 -4.88
CA ASP A 223 4.08 -1.77 -4.26
C ASP A 223 4.94 -0.75 -3.51
N ASN A 224 5.76 -1.24 -2.59
CA ASN A 224 6.66 -0.39 -1.83
C ASN A 224 7.91 -1.15 -1.37
N ARG A 225 8.92 -0.38 -0.93
CA ARG A 225 10.12 -0.89 -0.30
C ARG A 225 10.68 0.11 0.69
N GLU A 226 10.91 -0.34 1.91
CA GLU A 226 11.62 0.45 2.92
C GLU A 226 13.09 0.61 2.54
N LEU A 227 13.60 1.81 2.71
CA LEU A 227 15.00 2.20 2.52
C LEU A 227 15.56 2.50 3.92
N LEU A 228 16.01 1.45 4.57
CA LEU A 228 16.52 1.53 5.93
C LEU A 228 18.01 1.87 5.89
N GLN A 229 18.46 2.72 6.81
CA GLN A 229 19.89 2.97 7.00
C GLN A 229 20.60 1.66 7.37
N ILE A 230 21.73 1.42 6.71
CA ILE A 230 22.63 0.30 6.98
C ILE A 230 23.45 0.62 8.24
#